data_1a0fb48e166564e3113729aecd143adf
#
_entry.id   1a0fb48e166564e3113729aecd143adf
#
_cell.length_a   1.000
_cell.length_b   1.000
_cell.length_c   1.000
_cell.angle_alpha   90.00
_cell.angle_beta   90.00
_cell.angle_gamma   90.00
#
_symmetry.space_group_name_H-M   'P 1'
#
loop_
_entity.id
_entity.type
_entity.pdbx_description
1 polymer ?
#
loop_
_entity_poly.entity_id
_entity_poly.type
_entity_poly.pdbx_seq_one_letter_code
_entity_poly.pdbx_strand_id
1 'polypeptide(L)'
;MDQKERMLAELPYIASDEVLSRERLECKRRIYELNQVHPDQYNRIPGLLKELFGKSGEAVFVEPPFHCDYGYNIEVGDNFFANYNCTVLDVAKVTIGKNVMLGPNVSFYTAGHPLHHESRNSGYEYGISITVGDNVWIGGSVVIIAGVSIGNNVVIGGGSVVTRDIPDGVVAAGNPCRVIREITEEDRKILL
;
A
#
# COMPACT_ATOMS: atom_id res chain seq x y z
N MET A 1 -24.50 11.48 5.71
CA MET A 1 -23.20 10.88 5.35
C MET A 1 -23.49 9.76 4.38
N ASP A 2 -23.08 9.89 3.13
CA ASP A 2 -23.22 8.84 2.11
C ASP A 2 -22.19 7.72 2.30
N GLN A 3 -22.22 6.66 1.46
CA GLN A 3 -21.33 5.51 1.65
C GLN A 3 -19.85 5.86 1.40
N LYS A 4 -19.55 6.79 0.48
CA LYS A 4 -18.19 7.26 0.22
C LYS A 4 -17.66 8.09 1.40
N GLU A 5 -18.47 9.01 1.94
CA GLU A 5 -18.10 9.78 3.12
C GLU A 5 -17.84 8.87 4.32
N ARG A 6 -18.64 7.81 4.48
CA ARG A 6 -18.44 6.80 5.53
C ARG A 6 -17.12 6.05 5.34
N MET A 7 -16.85 5.58 4.13
CA MET A 7 -15.60 4.88 3.76
C MET A 7 -14.38 5.75 4.08
N LEU A 8 -14.39 7.02 3.63
CA LEU A 8 -13.29 7.95 3.86
C LEU A 8 -13.11 8.36 5.33
N ALA A 9 -14.19 8.26 6.12
CA ALA A 9 -14.16 8.49 7.57
C ALA A 9 -13.86 7.22 8.39
N GLU A 10 -13.45 6.13 7.74
CA GLU A 10 -13.13 4.82 8.36
C GLU A 10 -14.31 4.23 9.14
N LEU A 11 -15.53 4.59 8.76
CA LEU A 11 -16.77 4.04 9.33
C LEU A 11 -17.27 2.85 8.51
N PRO A 12 -18.02 1.92 9.10
CA PRO A 12 -18.64 0.84 8.35
C PRO A 12 -19.51 1.38 7.20
N TYR A 13 -19.35 0.84 6.00
CA TYR A 13 -20.03 1.26 4.78
C TYR A 13 -20.40 0.05 3.92
N ILE A 14 -21.23 0.27 2.90
CA ILE A 14 -21.65 -0.75 1.93
C ILE A 14 -20.83 -0.60 0.67
N ALA A 15 -19.93 -1.54 0.40
CA ALA A 15 -19.01 -1.51 -0.73
C ALA A 15 -19.71 -1.60 -2.10
N SER A 16 -20.87 -2.21 -2.18
CA SER A 16 -21.67 -2.34 -3.40
C SER A 16 -22.46 -1.07 -3.78
N ASP A 17 -22.27 0.04 -3.07
CA ASP A 17 -22.83 1.34 -3.43
C ASP A 17 -22.50 1.73 -4.88
N GLU A 18 -23.43 2.37 -5.57
CA GLU A 18 -23.31 2.70 -6.99
C GLU A 18 -22.17 3.68 -7.28
N VAL A 19 -21.95 4.68 -6.40
CA VAL A 19 -20.87 5.67 -6.56
C VAL A 19 -19.51 4.96 -6.40
N LEU A 20 -19.35 4.19 -5.34
CA LEU A 20 -18.12 3.44 -5.07
C LEU A 20 -17.83 2.41 -6.16
N SER A 21 -18.84 1.71 -6.65
CA SER A 21 -18.71 0.73 -7.74
C SER A 21 -18.26 1.38 -9.04
N ARG A 22 -18.79 2.57 -9.39
CA ARG A 22 -18.38 3.34 -10.55
C ARG A 22 -16.93 3.84 -10.42
N GLU A 23 -16.54 4.33 -9.26
CA GLU A 23 -15.16 4.80 -9.02
C GLU A 23 -14.14 3.66 -9.10
N ARG A 24 -14.44 2.49 -8.53
CA ARG A 24 -13.58 1.31 -8.72
C ARG A 24 -13.47 0.87 -10.18
N LEU A 25 -14.56 0.96 -10.94
CA LEU A 25 -14.51 0.66 -12.38
C LEU A 25 -13.61 1.65 -13.13
N GLU A 26 -13.68 2.92 -12.79
CA GLU A 26 -12.79 3.95 -13.37
C GLU A 26 -11.33 3.70 -13.00
N CYS A 27 -11.05 3.38 -11.75
CA CYS A 27 -9.71 2.98 -11.31
C CYS A 27 -9.20 1.76 -12.10
N LYS A 28 -10.01 0.74 -12.30
CA LYS A 28 -9.64 -0.45 -13.11
C LYS A 28 -9.28 -0.11 -14.55
N ARG A 29 -9.90 0.89 -15.17
CA ARG A 29 -9.53 1.35 -16.52
C ARG A 29 -8.14 1.98 -16.53
N ARG A 30 -7.82 2.83 -15.55
CA ARG A 30 -6.50 3.44 -15.39
C ARG A 30 -5.42 2.41 -15.10
N ILE A 31 -5.71 1.45 -14.23
CA ILE A 31 -4.81 0.31 -13.94
C ILE A 31 -4.58 -0.54 -15.19
N TYR A 32 -5.62 -0.80 -15.98
CA TYR A 32 -5.47 -1.52 -17.23
C TYR A 32 -4.51 -0.79 -18.18
N GLU A 33 -4.64 0.53 -18.36
CA GLU A 33 -3.71 1.31 -19.17
C GLU A 33 -2.27 1.23 -18.63
N LEU A 34 -2.08 1.42 -17.31
CA LEU A 34 -0.78 1.31 -16.66
C LEU A 34 -0.12 -0.06 -16.90
N ASN A 35 -0.88 -1.13 -16.71
CA ASN A 35 -0.37 -2.49 -16.82
C ASN A 35 -0.16 -2.97 -18.27
N GLN A 36 -0.64 -2.23 -19.28
CA GLN A 36 -0.44 -2.51 -20.69
C GLN A 36 0.62 -1.60 -21.33
N VAL A 37 1.34 -0.79 -20.55
CA VAL A 37 2.42 0.05 -21.08
C VAL A 37 3.51 -0.84 -21.67
N HIS A 38 3.80 -0.62 -22.98
CA HIS A 38 4.87 -1.35 -23.66
C HIS A 38 6.24 -1.02 -23.02
N PRO A 39 7.18 -1.97 -22.89
CA PRO A 39 8.49 -1.72 -22.27
C PRO A 39 9.25 -0.51 -22.85
N ASP A 40 9.16 -0.27 -24.16
CA ASP A 40 9.78 0.89 -24.82
C ASP A 40 9.14 2.24 -24.43
N GLN A 41 8.03 2.21 -23.69
CA GLN A 41 7.24 3.38 -23.27
C GLN A 41 7.17 3.53 -21.73
N TYR A 42 8.05 2.88 -20.98
CA TYR A 42 8.05 2.91 -19.51
C TYR A 42 8.24 4.33 -18.94
N ASN A 43 8.77 5.26 -19.74
CA ASN A 43 8.80 6.69 -19.40
C ASN A 43 7.42 7.33 -19.21
N ARG A 44 6.32 6.68 -19.63
CA ARG A 44 4.93 7.12 -19.39
C ARG A 44 4.44 6.76 -17.97
N ILE A 45 5.00 5.74 -17.33
CA ILE A 45 4.54 5.22 -16.04
C ILE A 45 4.45 6.32 -14.96
N PRO A 46 5.47 7.17 -14.73
CA PRO A 46 5.36 8.22 -13.72
C PRO A 46 4.19 9.18 -13.93
N GLY A 47 3.86 9.51 -15.19
CA GLY A 47 2.70 10.34 -15.53
C GLY A 47 1.37 9.66 -15.18
N LEU A 48 1.23 8.39 -15.55
CA LEU A 48 0.03 7.59 -15.23
C LEU A 48 -0.17 7.42 -13.72
N LEU A 49 0.92 7.28 -12.96
CA LEU A 49 0.85 7.20 -11.50
C LEU A 49 0.42 8.53 -10.86
N LYS A 50 0.86 9.68 -11.40
CA LYS A 50 0.40 11.00 -10.95
C LYS A 50 -1.11 11.21 -11.15
N GLU A 51 -1.68 10.60 -12.19
CA GLU A 51 -3.13 10.64 -12.44
C GLU A 51 -3.92 9.63 -11.62
N LEU A 52 -3.29 8.51 -11.23
CA LEU A 52 -3.92 7.43 -10.47
C LEU A 52 -3.92 7.72 -8.96
N PHE A 53 -2.77 8.15 -8.41
CA PHE A 53 -2.60 8.34 -6.97
C PHE A 53 -3.19 9.68 -6.51
N GLY A 54 -3.69 9.70 -5.28
CA GLY A 54 -4.18 10.92 -4.63
C GLY A 54 -3.07 11.96 -4.44
N LYS A 55 -1.83 11.48 -4.19
CA LYS A 55 -0.62 12.31 -4.15
C LYS A 55 0.59 11.48 -4.58
N SER A 56 1.44 12.09 -5.41
CA SER A 56 2.68 11.49 -5.88
C SER A 56 3.82 12.50 -5.77
N GLY A 57 4.92 12.09 -5.14
CA GLY A 57 6.18 12.84 -5.12
C GLY A 57 6.91 12.80 -6.46
N GLU A 58 8.17 13.21 -6.44
CA GLU A 58 9.07 13.13 -7.59
C GLU A 58 9.79 11.77 -7.64
N ALA A 59 10.19 11.33 -8.85
CA ALA A 59 10.90 10.06 -9.08
C ALA A 59 10.13 8.84 -8.54
N VAL A 60 8.82 8.79 -8.79
CA VAL A 60 7.93 7.67 -8.42
C VAL A 60 7.84 6.69 -9.56
N PHE A 61 8.05 5.40 -9.27
CA PHE A 61 7.95 4.34 -10.26
C PHE A 61 7.34 3.06 -9.68
N VAL A 62 6.56 2.38 -10.50
CA VAL A 62 5.96 1.07 -10.18
C VAL A 62 6.17 0.14 -11.37
N GLU A 63 6.72 -1.04 -11.10
CA GLU A 63 6.81 -2.10 -12.11
C GLU A 63 5.43 -2.75 -12.32
N PRO A 64 4.90 -2.78 -13.55
CA PRO A 64 3.68 -3.51 -13.83
C PRO A 64 3.84 -5.04 -13.66
N PRO A 65 2.76 -5.77 -13.29
CA PRO A 65 1.43 -5.24 -13.00
C PRO A 65 1.31 -4.67 -11.59
N PHE A 66 0.46 -3.64 -11.46
CA PHE A 66 0.06 -3.01 -10.21
C PHE A 66 -1.45 -3.11 -10.03
N HIS A 67 -1.95 -3.20 -8.80
CA HIS A 67 -3.37 -3.30 -8.49
C HIS A 67 -3.76 -2.41 -7.32
N CYS A 68 -4.88 -1.69 -7.45
CA CYS A 68 -5.51 -0.98 -6.34
C CYS A 68 -7.04 -0.88 -6.57
N ASP A 69 -7.78 -0.43 -5.53
CA ASP A 69 -9.24 -0.30 -5.64
C ASP A 69 -9.67 1.06 -6.17
N TYR A 70 -9.10 2.14 -5.67
CA TYR A 70 -9.47 3.52 -5.99
C TYR A 70 -8.31 4.35 -6.53
N GLY A 71 -7.09 4.13 -6.03
CA GLY A 71 -5.88 4.91 -6.35
C GLY A 71 -5.81 6.24 -5.62
N TYR A 72 -6.91 6.99 -5.53
CA TYR A 72 -6.92 8.31 -4.89
C TYR A 72 -6.68 8.29 -3.38
N ASN A 73 -6.78 7.15 -2.71
CA ASN A 73 -6.41 6.98 -1.30
C ASN A 73 -4.94 6.63 -1.10
N ILE A 74 -4.15 6.52 -2.18
CA ILE A 74 -2.72 6.23 -2.13
C ILE A 74 -1.95 7.54 -2.22
N GLU A 75 -1.09 7.82 -1.23
CA GLU A 75 -0.17 8.93 -1.24
C GLU A 75 1.26 8.42 -1.09
N VAL A 76 2.16 8.82 -1.98
CA VAL A 76 3.58 8.42 -1.94
C VAL A 76 4.49 9.64 -2.00
N GLY A 77 5.59 9.57 -1.25
CA GLY A 77 6.64 10.59 -1.24
C GLY A 77 7.62 10.46 -2.40
N ASP A 78 8.69 11.26 -2.37
CA ASP A 78 9.73 11.25 -3.39
C ASP A 78 10.53 9.95 -3.38
N ASN A 79 11.04 9.52 -4.55
CA ASN A 79 11.86 8.32 -4.71
C ASN A 79 11.14 7.03 -4.25
N PHE A 80 9.84 6.94 -4.52
CA PHE A 80 9.10 5.71 -4.26
C PHE A 80 9.29 4.71 -5.40
N PHE A 81 9.61 3.47 -5.05
CA PHE A 81 9.70 2.36 -5.99
C PHE A 81 8.90 1.16 -5.50
N ALA A 82 8.04 0.61 -6.36
CA ALA A 82 7.38 -0.68 -6.12
C ALA A 82 7.75 -1.67 -7.24
N ASN A 83 8.16 -2.85 -6.84
CA ASN A 83 8.46 -3.95 -7.75
C ASN A 83 7.17 -4.66 -8.19
N TYR A 84 7.27 -5.70 -9.04
CA TYR A 84 6.17 -6.40 -9.68
C TYR A 84 5.08 -6.87 -8.71
N ASN A 85 3.83 -6.86 -9.19
CA ASN A 85 2.64 -7.38 -8.49
C ASN A 85 2.35 -6.69 -7.15
N CYS A 86 2.71 -5.43 -6.99
CA CYS A 86 2.28 -4.68 -5.82
C CYS A 86 0.75 -4.52 -5.83
N THR A 87 0.11 -4.79 -4.68
CA THR A 87 -1.34 -4.70 -4.52
C THR A 87 -1.69 -3.81 -3.34
N VAL A 88 -2.55 -2.81 -3.57
CA VAL A 88 -3.02 -1.89 -2.53
C VAL A 88 -4.54 -1.88 -2.52
N LEU A 89 -5.17 -2.50 -1.53
CA LEU A 89 -6.62 -2.38 -1.31
C LEU A 89 -6.87 -1.09 -0.52
N ASP A 90 -6.98 0.00 -1.24
CA ASP A 90 -7.02 1.36 -0.70
C ASP A 90 -8.44 1.86 -0.41
N VAL A 91 -9.23 1.08 0.31
CA VAL A 91 -10.55 1.55 0.82
C VAL A 91 -10.39 2.58 1.93
N ALA A 92 -9.27 2.60 2.64
CA ALA A 92 -8.81 3.68 3.50
C ALA A 92 -7.44 4.17 3.03
N LYS A 93 -6.95 5.26 3.62
CA LYS A 93 -5.73 5.92 3.19
C LYS A 93 -4.50 5.05 3.37
N VAL A 94 -3.62 5.02 2.36
CA VAL A 94 -2.28 4.45 2.43
C VAL A 94 -1.28 5.58 2.18
N THR A 95 -0.56 5.97 3.24
CA THR A 95 0.45 7.02 3.17
C THR A 95 1.84 6.42 3.24
N ILE A 96 2.66 6.67 2.23
CA ILE A 96 4.03 6.16 2.13
C ILE A 96 4.99 7.34 2.00
N GLY A 97 6.00 7.36 2.84
CA GLY A 97 7.01 8.43 2.90
C GLY A 97 7.99 8.43 1.73
N LYS A 98 9.12 9.11 1.92
CA LYS A 98 10.19 9.25 0.91
C LYS A 98 11.17 8.09 0.95
N ASN A 99 11.82 7.82 -0.20
CA ASN A 99 12.85 6.79 -0.32
C ASN A 99 12.36 5.41 0.14
N VAL A 100 11.15 5.03 -0.25
CA VAL A 100 10.57 3.73 0.09
C VAL A 100 10.70 2.79 -1.10
N MET A 101 11.22 1.60 -0.82
CA MET A 101 11.37 0.53 -1.81
C MET A 101 10.54 -0.69 -1.40
N LEU A 102 9.71 -1.16 -2.32
CA LEU A 102 8.92 -2.38 -2.16
C LEU A 102 9.46 -3.49 -3.06
N GLY A 103 9.70 -4.66 -2.49
CA GLY A 103 9.98 -5.88 -3.24
C GLY A 103 8.75 -6.39 -4.01
N PRO A 104 8.89 -7.47 -4.81
CA PRO A 104 7.77 -8.01 -5.56
C PRO A 104 6.70 -8.61 -4.65
N ASN A 105 5.45 -8.56 -5.11
CA ASN A 105 4.27 -9.13 -4.41
C ASN A 105 4.01 -8.50 -3.02
N VAL A 106 4.42 -7.26 -2.78
CA VAL A 106 4.07 -6.56 -1.54
C VAL A 106 2.61 -6.15 -1.59
N SER A 107 1.90 -6.33 -0.47
CA SER A 107 0.47 -6.06 -0.38
C SER A 107 0.13 -5.20 0.83
N PHE A 108 -0.71 -4.17 0.60
CA PHE A 108 -1.30 -3.32 1.63
C PHE A 108 -2.81 -3.56 1.65
N TYR A 109 -3.33 -4.03 2.75
CA TYR A 109 -4.75 -4.34 2.90
C TYR A 109 -5.37 -3.44 3.96
N THR A 110 -5.94 -2.31 3.55
CA THR A 110 -6.68 -1.43 4.48
C THR A 110 -8.07 -1.94 4.77
N ALA A 111 -8.62 -2.81 3.90
CA ALA A 111 -9.96 -3.35 4.00
C ALA A 111 -10.10 -4.39 5.11
N GLY A 112 -11.22 -4.35 5.81
CA GLY A 112 -11.64 -5.32 6.79
C GLY A 112 -13.13 -5.60 6.77
N HIS A 113 -13.51 -6.75 7.27
CA HIS A 113 -14.92 -7.16 7.38
C HIS A 113 -15.26 -7.50 8.83
N PRO A 114 -16.55 -7.34 9.25
CA PRO A 114 -17.00 -7.78 10.56
C PRO A 114 -16.67 -9.27 10.83
N LEU A 115 -16.17 -9.57 12.02
CA LEU A 115 -15.81 -10.94 12.38
C LEU A 115 -17.04 -11.85 12.49
N HIS A 116 -18.15 -11.33 13.04
CA HIS A 116 -19.38 -12.09 13.13
C HIS A 116 -20.01 -12.28 11.75
N HIS A 117 -20.32 -13.52 11.41
CA HIS A 117 -20.79 -13.88 10.06
C HIS A 117 -22.07 -13.16 9.61
N GLU A 118 -23.04 -12.97 10.49
CA GLU A 118 -24.28 -12.26 10.14
C GLU A 118 -24.00 -10.80 9.77
N SER A 119 -23.17 -10.11 10.57
CA SER A 119 -22.75 -8.74 10.27
C SER A 119 -21.95 -8.65 8.98
N ARG A 120 -21.03 -9.62 8.73
CA ARG A 120 -20.26 -9.69 7.49
C ARG A 120 -21.15 -9.95 6.29
N ASN A 121 -22.11 -10.89 6.41
CA ASN A 121 -23.04 -11.25 5.33
C ASN A 121 -24.06 -10.15 5.01
N SER A 122 -24.22 -9.13 5.87
CA SER A 122 -25.03 -7.95 5.60
C SER A 122 -24.40 -6.98 4.59
N GLY A 123 -23.16 -7.27 4.13
CA GLY A 123 -22.46 -6.49 3.09
C GLY A 123 -21.66 -5.31 3.63
N TYR A 124 -21.56 -5.13 4.94
CA TYR A 124 -20.70 -4.11 5.53
C TYR A 124 -19.23 -4.49 5.48
N GLU A 125 -18.40 -3.51 5.14
CA GLU A 125 -16.95 -3.53 5.32
C GLU A 125 -16.48 -2.21 5.96
N TYR A 126 -15.23 -2.15 6.36
CA TYR A 126 -14.59 -0.94 6.88
C TYR A 126 -13.14 -0.87 6.38
N GLY A 127 -12.56 0.29 6.41
CA GLY A 127 -11.14 0.49 6.15
C GLY A 127 -10.45 1.09 7.36
N ILE A 128 -9.16 0.78 7.55
CA ILE A 128 -8.30 1.45 8.51
C ILE A 128 -6.99 1.78 7.82
N SER A 129 -6.58 3.05 7.90
CA SER A 129 -5.41 3.58 7.22
C SER A 129 -4.11 2.85 7.58
N ILE A 130 -3.19 2.81 6.62
CA ILE A 130 -1.83 2.29 6.80
C ILE A 130 -0.85 3.43 6.55
N THR A 131 0.18 3.54 7.40
CA THR A 131 1.24 4.54 7.24
C THR A 131 2.60 3.86 7.19
N VAL A 132 3.45 4.32 6.26
CA VAL A 132 4.86 3.94 6.15
C VAL A 132 5.70 5.21 6.16
N GLY A 133 6.68 5.27 7.04
CA GLY A 133 7.62 6.40 7.16
C GLY A 133 8.62 6.49 6.01
N ASP A 134 9.66 7.29 6.22
CA ASP A 134 10.72 7.53 5.26
C ASP A 134 11.84 6.46 5.35
N ASN A 135 12.55 6.24 4.22
CA ASN A 135 13.72 5.34 4.14
C ASN A 135 13.37 3.90 4.56
N VAL A 136 12.29 3.35 4.04
CA VAL A 136 11.82 2.00 4.37
C VAL A 136 12.05 1.05 3.19
N TRP A 137 12.62 -0.11 3.50
CA TRP A 137 12.70 -1.21 2.55
C TRP A 137 11.78 -2.35 3.00
N ILE A 138 10.81 -2.69 2.18
CA ILE A 138 9.89 -3.81 2.40
C ILE A 138 10.25 -4.93 1.44
N GLY A 139 10.68 -6.06 1.97
CA GLY A 139 11.05 -7.26 1.22
C GLY A 139 9.87 -7.87 0.45
N GLY A 140 10.17 -8.74 -0.51
CA GLY A 140 9.14 -9.36 -1.35
C GLY A 140 8.15 -10.22 -0.57
N SER A 141 6.91 -10.28 -1.08
CA SER A 141 5.81 -11.07 -0.50
C SER A 141 5.43 -10.69 0.93
N VAL A 142 5.69 -9.44 1.33
CA VAL A 142 5.24 -8.89 2.61
C VAL A 142 3.79 -8.46 2.51
N VAL A 143 3.01 -8.75 3.55
CA VAL A 143 1.64 -8.29 3.71
C VAL A 143 1.55 -7.34 4.90
N ILE A 144 1.01 -6.14 4.68
CA ILE A 144 0.71 -5.15 5.71
C ILE A 144 -0.81 -5.08 5.87
N ILE A 145 -1.31 -5.30 7.09
CA ILE A 145 -2.76 -5.29 7.35
C ILE A 145 -3.24 -3.92 7.84
N ALA A 146 -4.54 -3.74 7.82
CA ALA A 146 -5.24 -2.54 8.24
C ALA A 146 -4.79 -2.00 9.61
N GLY A 147 -4.60 -0.69 9.71
CA GLY A 147 -4.28 0.01 10.95
C GLY A 147 -2.80 0.02 11.33
N VAL A 148 -1.92 -0.57 10.54
CA VAL A 148 -0.49 -0.64 10.84
C VAL A 148 0.23 0.65 10.49
N SER A 149 1.11 1.10 11.39
CA SER A 149 2.10 2.14 11.16
C SER A 149 3.52 1.56 11.18
N ILE A 150 4.29 1.80 10.12
CA ILE A 150 5.72 1.45 10.03
C ILE A 150 6.51 2.76 10.12
N GLY A 151 7.43 2.82 11.05
CA GLY A 151 8.27 3.99 11.30
C GLY A 151 9.31 4.27 10.21
N ASN A 152 10.24 5.18 10.51
CA ASN A 152 11.30 5.57 9.58
C ASN A 152 12.53 4.65 9.69
N ASN A 153 13.33 4.57 8.61
CA ASN A 153 14.58 3.78 8.61
C ASN A 153 14.34 2.31 9.00
N VAL A 154 13.34 1.67 8.41
CA VAL A 154 12.92 0.30 8.73
C VAL A 154 13.20 -0.64 7.56
N VAL A 155 13.59 -1.87 7.89
CA VAL A 155 13.67 -2.98 6.94
C VAL A 155 12.68 -4.07 7.38
N ILE A 156 11.77 -4.45 6.47
CA ILE A 156 10.86 -5.59 6.67
C ILE A 156 11.36 -6.76 5.84
N GLY A 157 11.73 -7.86 6.48
CA GLY A 157 12.17 -9.08 5.81
C GLY A 157 11.07 -9.72 4.97
N GLY A 158 11.47 -10.30 3.81
CA GLY A 158 10.54 -10.93 2.86
C GLY A 158 9.66 -12.01 3.49
N GLY A 159 8.44 -12.17 2.96
CA GLY A 159 7.46 -13.15 3.45
C GLY A 159 6.80 -12.82 4.79
N SER A 160 7.02 -11.61 5.32
CA SER A 160 6.46 -11.21 6.60
C SER A 160 4.98 -10.82 6.50
N VAL A 161 4.25 -10.99 7.61
CA VAL A 161 2.89 -10.46 7.80
C VAL A 161 2.91 -9.44 8.95
N VAL A 162 2.82 -8.16 8.59
CA VAL A 162 2.89 -7.06 9.56
C VAL A 162 1.50 -6.81 10.14
N THR A 163 1.33 -7.21 11.40
CA THR A 163 0.05 -7.18 12.12
C THR A 163 0.01 -6.18 13.28
N ARG A 164 1.09 -5.42 13.48
CA ARG A 164 1.25 -4.41 14.54
C ARG A 164 2.25 -3.37 14.06
N ASP A 165 2.23 -2.22 14.70
CA ASP A 165 3.16 -1.14 14.43
C ASP A 165 4.61 -1.57 14.59
N ILE A 166 5.47 -1.02 13.71
CA ILE A 166 6.92 -1.24 13.71
C ILE A 166 7.59 0.09 14.02
N PRO A 167 8.42 0.17 15.08
CA PRO A 167 9.10 1.40 15.45
C PRO A 167 10.19 1.79 14.44
N ASP A 168 10.73 3.01 14.58
CA ASP A 168 11.84 3.51 13.78
C ASP A 168 13.12 2.69 13.96
N GLY A 169 13.96 2.65 12.94
CA GLY A 169 15.36 2.21 13.03
C GLY A 169 15.57 0.71 13.24
N VAL A 170 14.67 -0.13 12.80
CA VAL A 170 14.73 -1.57 13.08
C VAL A 170 14.66 -2.46 11.83
N VAL A 171 15.17 -3.67 11.98
CA VAL A 171 14.89 -4.82 11.10
C VAL A 171 13.79 -5.65 11.77
N ALA A 172 12.70 -5.90 11.04
CA ALA A 172 11.60 -6.74 11.51
C ALA A 172 11.27 -7.82 10.46
N ALA A 173 10.85 -9.00 10.89
CA ALA A 173 10.46 -10.07 9.96
C ALA A 173 9.55 -11.11 10.62
N GLY A 174 8.98 -11.98 9.79
CA GLY A 174 8.23 -13.17 10.19
C GLY A 174 6.72 -13.06 10.06
N ASN A 175 6.02 -14.14 10.39
CA ASN A 175 4.55 -14.22 10.46
C ASN A 175 4.13 -14.80 11.80
N PRO A 176 3.58 -13.99 12.71
CA PRO A 176 3.45 -12.53 12.62
C PRO A 176 4.80 -11.81 12.70
N CYS A 177 4.93 -10.68 12.00
CA CYS A 177 6.15 -9.87 11.96
C CYS A 177 6.53 -9.35 13.35
N ARG A 178 7.81 -9.43 13.70
CA ARG A 178 8.38 -8.94 14.97
C ARG A 178 9.70 -8.24 14.70
N VAL A 179 10.02 -7.25 15.54
CA VAL A 179 11.34 -6.64 15.57
C VAL A 179 12.38 -7.71 15.89
N ILE A 180 13.42 -7.80 15.08
CA ILE A 180 14.54 -8.72 15.24
C ILE A 180 15.71 -8.02 15.92
N ARG A 181 16.05 -6.81 15.45
CA ARG A 181 17.14 -5.98 15.97
C ARG A 181 17.03 -4.53 15.50
N GLU A 182 17.78 -3.67 16.13
CA GLU A 182 18.03 -2.31 15.65
C GLU A 182 18.96 -2.32 14.43
N ILE A 183 18.85 -1.28 13.59
CA ILE A 183 19.80 -0.95 12.53
C ILE A 183 20.88 -0.09 13.17
N THR A 184 22.15 -0.46 12.97
CA THR A 184 23.30 0.20 13.59
C THR A 184 24.26 0.75 12.55
N GLU A 185 25.29 1.49 12.96
CA GLU A 185 26.36 1.97 12.06
C GLU A 185 27.15 0.82 11.41
N GLU A 186 27.13 -0.37 11.98
CA GLU A 186 27.76 -1.56 11.36
C GLU A 186 27.03 -1.98 10.07
N ASP A 187 25.74 -1.69 9.94
CA ASP A 187 24.92 -1.95 8.74
C ASP A 187 25.25 -0.99 7.58
N ARG A 188 26.06 0.06 7.81
CA ARG A 188 26.52 0.98 6.78
C ARG A 188 27.51 0.35 5.79
N LYS A 189 28.02 -0.83 6.09
CA LYS A 189 28.99 -1.52 5.23
C LYS A 189 28.34 -1.97 3.93
N ILE A 190 28.82 -1.45 2.81
CA ILE A 190 28.51 -1.99 1.49
C ILE A 190 29.37 -3.25 1.35
N LEU A 191 28.71 -4.41 1.25
CA LEU A 191 29.38 -5.66 0.92
C LEU A 191 29.75 -5.61 -0.56
N LEU A 192 31.04 -5.42 -0.85
CA LEU A 192 31.62 -5.50 -2.19
C LEU A 192 32.09 -6.93 -2.47
#